data_26557c945943954ab95806318f22dbf0
#
_entry.id   26557c945943954ab95806318f22dbf0
#
_cell.length_a   1.000
_cell.length_b   1.000
_cell.length_c   1.000
_cell.angle_alpha   90.00
_cell.angle_beta   90.00
_cell.angle_gamma   90.00
#
_symmetry.space_group_name_H-M   'P 1'
#
loop_
_entity.id
_entity.type
_entity.pdbx_description
1 polymer ?
#
loop_
_entity_poly.entity_id
_entity_poly.type
_entity_poly.pdbx_seq_one_letter_code
_entity_poly.pdbx_strand_id
1 'polypeptide(L)'
;MPQNSISAQLSNLHQLVADLEAIENGGKKAISNTIKDVKARAPGWIAQEVTAVYNIKKSEITPSGSGKPKKMAGSIQITGETIEELAITYKGRLLTPVHFGMTPKAPPRGKSYTLKAQVLKGQKKVIGRYLNTRTTGGPFSQRSHNILMGTGNTKSDGTSWIPFQRMSKTRTDIKKLTTISVPQMITSDRTNEAIMLRLNTETSKRLEHHMKRALGL
;
A
#
# COMPACT_ATOMS: atom_id res chain seq x y z
N MET A 1 -1.58 -16.83 2.99
CA MET A 1 -1.79 -15.36 2.95
C MET A 1 -2.72 -15.07 1.80
N PRO A 2 -3.81 -14.31 1.96
CA PRO A 2 -4.68 -13.98 0.84
C PRO A 2 -3.91 -13.15 -0.18
N GLN A 3 -3.90 -13.61 -1.42
CA GLN A 3 -3.41 -12.85 -2.57
C GLN A 3 -4.58 -12.01 -3.06
N ASN A 4 -4.55 -10.70 -2.81
CA ASN A 4 -5.52 -9.81 -3.39
C ASN A 4 -5.02 -9.39 -4.77
N SER A 5 -5.65 -9.90 -5.81
CA SER A 5 -5.45 -9.49 -7.20
C SER A 5 -6.56 -8.50 -7.59
N ILE A 6 -6.16 -7.40 -8.22
CA ILE A 6 -7.09 -6.50 -8.89
C ILE A 6 -7.02 -6.83 -10.38
N SER A 7 -8.09 -7.37 -10.94
CA SER A 7 -8.30 -7.43 -12.37
C SER A 7 -9.16 -6.23 -12.77
N ALA A 8 -8.59 -5.30 -13.51
CA ALA A 8 -9.34 -4.23 -14.12
C ALA A 8 -10.01 -4.77 -15.38
N GLN A 9 -11.30 -5.07 -15.32
CA GLN A 9 -12.09 -5.29 -16.53
C GLN A 9 -12.39 -3.93 -17.17
N LEU A 10 -11.70 -3.66 -18.26
CA LEU A 10 -11.82 -2.44 -19.05
C LEU A 10 -12.97 -2.60 -20.05
N SER A 11 -14.20 -2.70 -19.55
CA SER A 11 -15.37 -3.07 -20.34
C SER A 11 -15.65 -2.18 -21.57
N ASN A 12 -15.26 -0.91 -21.49
CA ASN A 12 -15.49 0.03 -22.61
C ASN A 12 -14.38 0.02 -23.67
N LEU A 13 -13.29 -0.73 -23.42
CA LEU A 13 -12.17 -0.83 -24.36
C LEU A 13 -12.28 -2.02 -25.31
N HIS A 14 -13.14 -2.99 -25.02
CA HIS A 14 -13.32 -4.17 -25.89
C HIS A 14 -13.72 -3.79 -27.31
N GLN A 15 -14.67 -2.87 -27.44
CA GLN A 15 -15.13 -2.41 -28.76
C GLN A 15 -14.01 -1.68 -29.49
N LEU A 16 -13.28 -0.81 -28.78
CA LEU A 16 -12.18 -0.02 -29.35
C LEU A 16 -10.98 -0.90 -29.76
N VAL A 17 -10.73 -1.96 -29.01
CA VAL A 17 -9.68 -2.96 -29.33
C VAL A 17 -10.07 -3.75 -30.57
N ALA A 18 -11.32 -4.21 -30.67
CA ALA A 18 -11.81 -4.94 -31.83
C ALA A 18 -11.76 -4.08 -33.13
N ASP A 19 -12.11 -2.81 -33.02
CA ASP A 19 -12.04 -1.86 -34.13
C ASP A 19 -10.58 -1.59 -34.56
N LEU A 20 -9.65 -1.61 -33.63
CA LEU A 20 -8.22 -1.42 -33.89
C LEU A 20 -7.52 -2.66 -34.44
N GLU A 21 -7.92 -3.84 -34.04
CA GLU A 21 -7.41 -5.09 -34.62
C GLU A 21 -7.78 -5.21 -36.11
N ALA A 22 -8.89 -4.57 -36.53
CA ALA A 22 -9.27 -4.46 -37.90
C ALA A 22 -8.35 -3.53 -38.75
N ILE A 23 -7.57 -2.66 -38.08
CA ILE A 23 -6.59 -1.77 -38.73
C ILE A 23 -5.19 -2.43 -38.61
N GLU A 24 -4.90 -3.33 -39.55
CA GLU A 24 -3.72 -4.18 -39.67
C GLU A 24 -2.53 -3.90 -38.71
N ASN A 25 -1.39 -3.44 -39.15
CA ASN A 25 -0.17 -3.36 -38.28
C ASN A 25 -0.13 -2.17 -37.29
N GLY A 26 -0.84 -1.10 -37.55
CA GLY A 26 -0.87 0.11 -36.72
C GLY A 26 -1.58 -0.12 -35.38
N GLY A 27 -2.71 -0.82 -35.41
CA GLY A 27 -3.53 -1.12 -34.22
C GLY A 27 -2.81 -2.04 -33.24
N LYS A 28 -2.18 -3.11 -33.70
CA LYS A 28 -1.40 -4.03 -32.86
C LYS A 28 -0.25 -3.30 -32.14
N LYS A 29 0.42 -2.39 -32.84
CA LYS A 29 1.49 -1.57 -32.26
C LYS A 29 0.98 -0.59 -31.23
N ALA A 30 -0.16 0.06 -31.46
CA ALA A 30 -0.81 0.96 -30.51
C ALA A 30 -1.23 0.25 -29.23
N ILE A 31 -1.85 -0.93 -29.33
CA ILE A 31 -2.23 -1.78 -28.19
C ILE A 31 -0.99 -2.18 -27.39
N SER A 32 0.04 -2.72 -28.04
CA SER A 32 1.30 -3.14 -27.38
C SER A 32 1.97 -1.99 -26.63
N ASN A 33 2.03 -0.79 -27.21
CA ASN A 33 2.60 0.39 -26.58
C ASN A 33 1.74 0.86 -25.39
N THR A 34 0.42 0.78 -25.51
CA THR A 34 -0.51 1.08 -24.40
C THR A 34 -0.28 0.16 -23.22
N ILE A 35 -0.16 -1.14 -23.46
CA ILE A 35 0.12 -2.14 -22.40
C ILE A 35 1.45 -1.84 -21.71
N LYS A 36 2.51 -1.50 -22.46
CA LYS A 36 3.81 -1.11 -21.91
C LYS A 36 3.70 0.14 -21.01
N ASP A 37 2.97 1.15 -21.49
CA ASP A 37 2.75 2.39 -20.73
C ASP A 37 1.94 2.13 -19.45
N VAL A 38 0.89 1.31 -19.52
CA VAL A 38 0.09 0.94 -18.35
C VAL A 38 0.92 0.15 -17.36
N LYS A 39 1.67 -0.86 -17.80
CA LYS A 39 2.58 -1.63 -16.93
C LYS A 39 3.57 -0.73 -16.19
N ALA A 40 4.10 0.29 -16.85
CA ALA A 40 5.05 1.22 -16.24
C ALA A 40 4.40 2.23 -15.27
N ARG A 41 3.19 2.68 -15.55
CA ARG A 41 2.55 3.83 -14.87
C ARG A 41 1.46 3.46 -13.87
N ALA A 42 0.77 2.33 -14.05
CA ALA A 42 -0.34 1.92 -13.18
C ALA A 42 0.04 1.87 -11.68
N PRO A 43 1.22 1.38 -11.27
CA PRO A 43 1.61 1.44 -9.86
C PRO A 43 1.61 2.87 -9.30
N GLY A 44 2.03 3.84 -10.12
CA GLY A 44 2.02 5.26 -9.75
C GLY A 44 0.63 5.84 -9.60
N TRP A 45 -0.31 5.47 -10.47
CA TRP A 45 -1.71 5.90 -10.41
C TRP A 45 -2.40 5.32 -9.18
N ILE A 46 -2.24 4.01 -8.95
CA ILE A 46 -2.79 3.33 -7.77
C ILE A 46 -2.25 3.98 -6.49
N ALA A 47 -0.95 4.24 -6.43
CA ALA A 47 -0.35 4.86 -5.24
C ALA A 47 -0.88 6.27 -4.98
N GLN A 48 -1.24 7.04 -6.01
CA GLN A 48 -1.85 8.35 -5.83
C GLN A 48 -3.21 8.25 -5.15
N GLU A 49 -4.08 7.34 -5.60
CA GLU A 49 -5.41 7.15 -5.01
C GLU A 49 -5.32 6.61 -3.57
N VAL A 50 -4.45 5.62 -3.32
CA VAL A 50 -4.24 5.10 -1.96
C VAL A 50 -3.72 6.20 -1.03
N THR A 51 -2.73 6.99 -1.48
CA THR A 51 -2.18 8.07 -0.65
C THR A 51 -3.10 9.27 -0.52
N ALA A 52 -4.15 9.40 -1.31
CA ALA A 52 -5.20 10.39 -1.10
C ALA A 52 -6.01 10.10 0.17
N VAL A 53 -6.28 8.82 0.46
CA VAL A 53 -7.10 8.36 1.60
C VAL A 53 -6.25 7.97 2.80
N TYR A 54 -5.18 7.20 2.59
CA TYR A 54 -4.33 6.66 3.63
C TYR A 54 -3.07 7.50 3.86
N ASN A 55 -2.66 7.60 5.12
CA ASN A 55 -1.45 8.32 5.51
C ASN A 55 -0.19 7.43 5.40
N ILE A 56 0.10 7.00 4.19
CA ILE A 56 1.25 6.16 3.84
C ILE A 56 2.11 6.88 2.79
N LYS A 57 3.41 6.62 2.79
CA LYS A 57 4.31 7.19 1.77
C LYS A 57 4.12 6.48 0.43
N LYS A 58 4.11 7.23 -0.67
CA LYS A 58 4.01 6.69 -2.03
C LYS A 58 5.09 5.63 -2.31
N SER A 59 6.31 5.84 -1.82
CA SER A 59 7.43 4.91 -1.99
C SER A 59 7.25 3.55 -1.30
N GLU A 60 6.26 3.41 -0.42
CA GLU A 60 5.93 2.13 0.22
C GLU A 60 4.93 1.31 -0.61
N ILE A 61 4.29 1.95 -1.58
CA ILE A 61 3.29 1.33 -2.48
C ILE A 61 3.90 1.05 -3.85
N THR A 62 4.74 1.95 -4.37
CA THR A 62 5.36 1.83 -5.68
C THR A 62 6.85 1.49 -5.56
N PRO A 63 7.41 0.72 -6.51
CA PRO A 63 8.86 0.58 -6.61
C PRO A 63 9.50 1.94 -6.90
N SER A 64 10.63 2.22 -6.28
CA SER A 64 11.45 3.37 -6.66
C SER A 64 12.03 3.16 -8.05
N GLY A 65 12.01 4.19 -8.92
CA GLY A 65 12.30 4.13 -10.34
C GLY A 65 13.69 3.65 -10.79
N SER A 66 14.52 3.10 -9.93
CA SER A 66 15.84 2.53 -10.26
C SER A 66 15.92 1.01 -10.04
N GLY A 67 14.84 0.28 -10.28
CA GLY A 67 14.87 -1.18 -10.44
C GLY A 67 15.03 -2.03 -9.17
N LYS A 68 15.32 -1.45 -8.02
CA LYS A 68 15.35 -2.18 -6.73
C LYS A 68 14.40 -1.54 -5.73
N PRO A 69 13.33 -2.22 -5.30
CA PRO A 69 12.38 -1.70 -4.31
C PRO A 69 13.05 -1.64 -2.93
N LYS A 70 13.77 -0.55 -2.63
CA LYS A 70 14.50 -0.42 -1.36
C LYS A 70 13.60 -0.33 -0.12
N LYS A 71 12.30 -0.03 -0.25
CA LYS A 71 11.40 0.20 0.91
C LYS A 71 9.94 -0.19 0.68
N MET A 72 9.63 -0.97 -0.34
CA MET A 72 8.25 -1.44 -0.52
C MET A 72 7.82 -2.38 0.59
N ALA A 73 6.61 -2.18 1.07
CA ALA A 73 5.97 -3.05 2.06
C ALA A 73 5.47 -4.38 1.47
N GLY A 74 5.77 -4.65 0.22
CA GLY A 74 5.37 -5.84 -0.51
C GLY A 74 6.00 -5.89 -1.91
N SER A 75 5.39 -6.66 -2.82
CA SER A 75 5.77 -6.74 -4.22
C SER A 75 4.59 -6.45 -5.13
N ILE A 76 4.88 -5.90 -6.31
CA ILE A 76 3.91 -5.69 -7.38
C ILE A 76 4.33 -6.58 -8.54
N GLN A 77 3.37 -7.29 -9.09
CA GLN A 77 3.53 -8.08 -10.31
C GLN A 77 2.45 -7.64 -11.30
N ILE A 78 2.84 -7.30 -12.52
CA ILE A 78 1.91 -6.93 -13.59
C ILE A 78 2.09 -7.93 -14.70
N THR A 79 1.04 -8.68 -14.98
CA THR A 79 0.99 -9.74 -16.00
C THR A 79 -0.04 -9.38 -17.07
N GLY A 80 -0.08 -10.15 -18.14
CA GLY A 80 -0.96 -9.98 -19.29
C GLY A 80 -0.24 -9.39 -20.51
N GLU A 81 -0.54 -9.91 -21.67
CA GLU A 81 -0.03 -9.45 -22.98
C GLU A 81 -1.08 -8.70 -23.77
N THR A 82 -2.35 -8.89 -23.42
CA THR A 82 -3.49 -8.15 -23.96
C THR A 82 -4.06 -7.20 -22.92
N ILE A 83 -4.88 -6.24 -23.34
CA ILE A 83 -5.56 -5.30 -22.42
C ILE A 83 -6.52 -6.05 -21.49
N GLU A 84 -7.15 -7.09 -21.99
CA GLU A 84 -8.12 -7.93 -21.29
C GLU A 84 -7.46 -8.80 -20.19
N GLU A 85 -6.25 -9.29 -20.46
CA GLU A 85 -5.49 -10.13 -19.55
C GLU A 85 -4.65 -9.32 -18.54
N LEU A 86 -4.68 -7.99 -18.66
CA LEU A 86 -3.86 -7.14 -17.81
C LEU A 86 -4.27 -7.27 -16.34
N ALA A 87 -3.43 -7.91 -15.54
CA ALA A 87 -3.64 -8.10 -14.11
C ALA A 87 -2.52 -7.46 -13.29
N ILE A 88 -2.90 -6.70 -12.26
CA ILE A 88 -1.99 -6.07 -11.32
C ILE A 88 -2.15 -6.75 -9.96
N THR A 89 -1.16 -7.51 -9.56
CA THR A 89 -1.16 -8.25 -8.30
C THR A 89 -0.26 -7.58 -7.28
N TYR A 90 -0.82 -7.24 -6.14
CA TYR A 90 -0.09 -6.74 -4.98
C TYR A 90 0.01 -7.82 -3.91
N LYS A 91 1.23 -8.12 -3.47
CA LYS A 91 1.50 -8.99 -2.31
C LYS A 91 2.17 -8.16 -1.23
N GLY A 92 1.65 -8.22 0.00
CA GLY A 92 2.22 -7.42 1.08
C GLY A 92 1.85 -7.97 2.45
N ARG A 93 2.73 -7.70 3.41
CA ARG A 93 2.50 -8.01 4.84
C ARG A 93 1.69 -6.90 5.50
N LEU A 94 1.12 -7.21 6.64
CA LEU A 94 0.53 -6.22 7.53
C LEU A 94 1.62 -5.21 7.97
N LEU A 95 1.28 -3.94 7.91
CA LEU A 95 2.17 -2.84 8.27
C LEU A 95 2.08 -2.55 9.77
N THR A 96 3.13 -1.96 10.30
CA THR A 96 3.12 -1.45 11.67
C THR A 96 2.63 -0.01 11.72
N PRO A 97 2.15 0.48 12.87
CA PRO A 97 1.74 1.87 13.04
C PRO A 97 2.82 2.91 12.70
N VAL A 98 4.09 2.49 12.67
CA VAL A 98 5.23 3.35 12.31
C VAL A 98 5.08 3.93 10.90
N HIS A 99 4.53 3.16 9.96
CA HIS A 99 4.29 3.59 8.57
C HIS A 99 3.23 4.70 8.46
N PHE A 100 2.40 4.85 9.50
CA PHE A 100 1.26 5.76 9.54
C PHE A 100 1.45 6.95 10.50
N GLY A 101 2.65 7.49 10.57
CA GLY A 101 2.92 8.67 11.38
C GLY A 101 2.67 8.46 12.88
N MET A 102 3.14 7.33 13.41
CA MET A 102 3.04 6.99 14.84
C MET A 102 3.66 8.04 15.75
N THR A 103 2.99 8.34 16.85
CA THR A 103 3.50 9.22 17.93
C THR A 103 3.24 8.61 19.30
N PRO A 104 4.21 8.66 20.24
CA PRO A 104 5.59 9.16 20.08
C PRO A 104 6.41 8.24 19.15
N LYS A 105 7.46 8.78 18.54
CA LYS A 105 8.38 7.98 17.68
C LYS A 105 9.30 7.09 18.50
N ALA A 106 9.61 7.48 19.74
CA ALA A 106 10.41 6.74 20.70
C ALA A 106 9.73 6.77 22.08
N PRO A 107 9.93 5.76 22.92
CA PRO A 107 9.32 5.73 24.25
C PRO A 107 9.94 6.82 25.16
N PRO A 108 9.13 7.68 25.78
CA PRO A 108 9.62 8.60 26.80
C PRO A 108 10.20 7.82 27.98
N ARG A 109 11.41 8.17 28.40
CA ARG A 109 12.07 7.49 29.54
C ARG A 109 11.28 7.71 30.83
N GLY A 110 10.94 6.62 31.50
CA GLY A 110 10.34 6.66 32.85
C GLY A 110 8.91 7.23 32.90
N LYS A 111 8.27 7.51 31.79
CA LYS A 111 6.93 8.11 31.75
C LYS A 111 5.91 7.19 31.07
N SER A 112 4.65 7.27 31.50
CA SER A 112 3.53 6.70 30.77
C SER A 112 3.30 7.46 29.47
N TYR A 113 2.84 6.78 28.41
CA TYR A 113 2.55 7.43 27.13
C TYR A 113 1.38 6.78 26.41
N THR A 114 0.73 7.56 25.57
CA THR A 114 -0.34 7.09 24.71
C THR A 114 0.16 7.01 23.27
N LEU A 115 0.06 5.84 22.66
CA LEU A 115 0.43 5.62 21.29
C LEU A 115 -0.72 5.98 20.36
N LYS A 116 -0.43 6.85 19.42
CA LYS A 116 -1.41 7.29 18.40
C LYS A 116 -0.82 7.07 17.01
N ALA A 117 -1.65 6.70 16.04
CA ALA A 117 -1.28 6.69 14.63
C ALA A 117 -2.42 7.20 13.76
N GLN A 118 -2.09 7.62 12.57
CA GLN A 118 -3.02 8.15 11.60
C GLN A 118 -3.03 7.23 10.37
N VAL A 119 -3.84 6.18 10.40
CA VAL A 119 -3.97 5.26 9.26
C VAL A 119 -4.70 5.96 8.11
N LEU A 120 -5.83 6.57 8.40
CA LEU A 120 -6.57 7.41 7.45
C LEU A 120 -6.13 8.88 7.60
N LYS A 121 -6.01 9.61 6.51
CA LYS A 121 -5.74 11.05 6.55
C LYS A 121 -6.80 11.79 7.37
N GLY A 122 -6.36 12.78 8.13
CA GLY A 122 -7.23 13.57 9.00
C GLY A 122 -7.66 12.89 10.30
N GLN A 123 -7.46 11.57 10.46
CA GLN A 123 -7.94 10.81 11.61
C GLN A 123 -6.79 10.20 12.42
N LYS A 124 -6.35 10.90 13.45
CA LYS A 124 -5.36 10.38 14.38
C LYS A 124 -6.05 9.61 15.51
N LYS A 125 -5.88 8.28 15.55
CA LYS A 125 -6.52 7.41 16.54
C LYS A 125 -5.53 6.91 17.58
N VAL A 126 -6.00 6.72 18.81
CA VAL A 126 -5.26 6.04 19.87
C VAL A 126 -5.21 4.55 19.54
N ILE A 127 -4.00 3.99 19.52
CA ILE A 127 -3.77 2.56 19.29
C ILE A 127 -3.66 1.83 20.63
N GLY A 128 -3.12 2.50 21.65
CA GLY A 128 -3.00 1.96 22.97
C GLY A 128 -2.16 2.84 23.89
N ARG A 129 -1.98 2.39 25.12
CA ARG A 129 -1.28 3.12 26.16
C ARG A 129 -0.20 2.27 26.80
N TYR A 130 0.87 2.89 27.21
CA TYR A 130 1.86 2.33 28.12
C TYR A 130 1.72 3.00 29.47
N LEU A 131 1.53 2.18 30.50
CA LEU A 131 1.49 2.64 31.90
C LEU A 131 2.83 2.25 32.57
N ASN A 132 3.55 3.24 33.08
CA ASN A 132 4.73 2.99 33.86
C ASN A 132 4.34 2.53 35.27
N THR A 133 4.22 1.23 35.47
CA THR A 133 3.77 0.62 36.72
C THR A 133 4.81 0.71 37.84
N ARG A 134 6.04 1.17 37.57
CA ARG A 134 7.03 1.43 38.63
C ARG A 134 6.65 2.64 39.48
N THR A 135 5.94 3.60 38.90
CA THR A 135 5.49 4.82 39.61
C THR A 135 4.06 4.71 40.14
N THR A 136 3.25 3.81 39.62
CA THR A 136 1.80 3.75 39.98
C THR A 136 1.41 2.55 40.83
N GLY A 137 2.33 1.61 41.13
CA GLY A 137 2.06 0.46 42.03
C GLY A 137 0.87 -0.45 41.62
N GLY A 138 0.37 -0.31 40.39
CA GLY A 138 -0.85 -0.99 39.95
C GLY A 138 -0.72 -2.52 39.83
N PRO A 139 -1.83 -3.27 40.01
CA PRO A 139 -1.86 -4.72 39.92
C PRO A 139 -1.49 -5.21 38.51
N PHE A 140 -0.99 -6.44 38.43
CA PHE A 140 -0.49 -7.04 37.20
C PHE A 140 -1.54 -7.11 36.07
N SER A 141 -2.83 -7.17 36.40
CA SER A 141 -3.96 -7.15 35.45
C SER A 141 -3.93 -5.92 34.53
N GLN A 142 -3.43 -4.78 34.99
CA GLN A 142 -3.29 -3.57 34.19
C GLN A 142 -2.08 -3.62 33.24
N ARG A 143 -1.11 -4.53 33.46
CA ARG A 143 0.08 -4.70 32.64
C ARG A 143 -0.16 -5.52 31.37
N SER A 144 -1.20 -6.37 31.37
CA SER A 144 -1.48 -7.30 30.27
C SER A 144 -1.89 -6.62 28.95
N HIS A 145 -2.33 -5.35 29.00
CA HIS A 145 -2.73 -4.57 27.84
C HIS A 145 -1.75 -3.46 27.47
N ASN A 146 -0.58 -3.43 28.12
CA ASN A 146 0.41 -2.41 27.87
C ASN A 146 1.11 -2.61 26.52
N ILE A 147 1.12 -1.54 25.73
CA ILE A 147 1.90 -1.50 24.50
C ILE A 147 3.31 -1.06 24.81
N LEU A 148 4.24 -1.97 24.56
CA LEU A 148 5.67 -1.73 24.70
C LEU A 148 6.24 -1.24 23.36
N MET A 149 7.18 -0.32 23.41
CA MET A 149 7.99 0.02 22.23
C MET A 149 9.36 -0.66 22.37
N GLY A 150 9.70 -1.47 21.39
CA GLY A 150 10.99 -2.14 21.27
C GLY A 150 11.70 -1.76 19.99
N THR A 151 13.02 -1.81 19.99
CA THR A 151 13.81 -1.75 18.77
C THR A 151 13.66 -3.08 18.05
N GLY A 152 13.02 -3.09 16.91
CA GLY A 152 13.01 -4.27 16.03
C GLY A 152 14.44 -4.62 15.58
N ASN A 153 14.60 -5.75 14.91
CA ASN A 153 15.87 -6.24 14.33
C ASN A 153 16.41 -5.32 13.19
N THR A 154 16.19 -4.03 13.28
CA THR A 154 16.70 -3.03 12.34
C THR A 154 18.12 -2.69 12.71
N LYS A 155 19.04 -3.31 12.00
CA LYS A 155 20.45 -2.98 12.07
C LYS A 155 20.66 -1.52 11.61
N SER A 156 21.46 -0.85 12.35
CA SER A 156 22.50 0.14 12.04
C SER A 156 22.18 1.61 11.86
N ASP A 157 20.95 2.10 11.61
CA ASP A 157 20.92 3.51 11.20
C ASP A 157 19.69 4.32 11.62
N GLY A 158 19.14 3.99 12.64
CA GLY A 158 18.00 4.74 13.14
C GLY A 158 17.02 3.81 13.78
N THR A 159 17.01 3.85 15.04
CA THR A 159 16.14 3.15 15.97
C THR A 159 14.67 3.32 15.60
N SER A 160 14.18 2.50 14.70
CA SER A 160 12.75 2.39 14.45
C SER A 160 12.11 1.65 15.60
N TRP A 161 11.57 2.39 16.55
CA TRP A 161 10.80 1.83 17.64
C TRP A 161 9.50 1.26 17.11
N ILE A 162 9.29 -0.05 17.32
CA ILE A 162 8.11 -0.79 16.89
C ILE A 162 7.23 -1.07 18.10
N PRO A 163 5.92 -0.88 18.02
CA PRO A 163 5.00 -1.21 19.10
C PRO A 163 4.72 -2.71 19.16
N PHE A 164 4.76 -3.24 20.38
CA PHE A 164 4.40 -4.61 20.72
C PHE A 164 3.35 -4.62 21.81
N GLN A 165 2.44 -5.56 21.75
CA GLN A 165 1.46 -5.84 22.78
C GLN A 165 1.91 -7.08 23.56
N ARG A 166 1.83 -7.01 24.89
CA ARG A 166 2.07 -8.17 25.75
C ARG A 166 0.82 -9.05 25.76
N MET A 167 0.99 -10.33 25.47
CA MET A 167 -0.10 -11.29 25.36
C MET A 167 -0.34 -12.07 26.66
N SER A 168 0.70 -12.24 27.50
CA SER A 168 0.61 -12.96 28.77
C SER A 168 1.46 -12.31 29.87
N LYS A 169 1.49 -12.95 31.05
CA LYS A 169 2.31 -12.51 32.20
C LYS A 169 3.82 -12.67 31.96
N THR A 170 4.21 -13.51 31.01
CA THR A 170 5.63 -13.77 30.72
C THR A 170 6.27 -12.60 30.00
N ARG A 171 7.56 -12.38 30.25
CA ARG A 171 8.31 -11.26 29.64
C ARG A 171 8.45 -11.40 28.12
N THR A 172 8.52 -12.61 27.63
CA THR A 172 8.84 -12.95 26.25
C THR A 172 7.62 -13.05 25.34
N ASP A 173 6.43 -13.20 25.90
CA ASP A 173 5.20 -13.33 25.12
C ASP A 173 4.68 -11.96 24.69
N ILE A 174 5.30 -11.44 23.65
CA ILE A 174 4.97 -10.15 23.04
C ILE A 174 4.63 -10.35 21.55
N LYS A 175 3.55 -9.73 21.11
CA LYS A 175 3.13 -9.72 19.70
C LYS A 175 3.33 -8.34 19.11
N LYS A 176 3.92 -8.30 17.92
CA LYS A 176 4.06 -7.06 17.15
C LYS A 176 2.68 -6.49 16.81
N LEU A 177 2.48 -5.22 17.09
CA LEU A 177 1.25 -4.54 16.72
C LEU A 177 1.26 -4.24 15.23
N THR A 178 0.23 -4.68 14.55
CA THR A 178 0.07 -4.50 13.10
C THR A 178 -1.22 -3.76 12.79
N THR A 179 -1.27 -3.15 11.63
CA THR A 179 -2.41 -2.44 11.08
C THR A 179 -2.85 -3.09 9.76
N ILE A 180 -3.17 -2.31 8.78
CA ILE A 180 -3.61 -2.72 7.45
C ILE A 180 -2.41 -2.95 6.52
N SER A 181 -2.54 -3.85 5.54
CA SER A 181 -1.55 -4.07 4.48
C SER A 181 -1.82 -3.20 3.25
N VAL A 182 -0.83 -3.04 2.37
CA VAL A 182 -1.02 -2.33 1.09
C VAL A 182 -2.12 -2.97 0.22
N PRO A 183 -2.15 -4.30 0.02
CA PRO A 183 -3.25 -4.94 -0.69
C PRO A 183 -4.64 -4.60 -0.13
N GLN A 184 -4.80 -4.63 1.19
CA GLN A 184 -6.07 -4.28 1.84
C GLN A 184 -6.46 -2.81 1.65
N MET A 185 -5.48 -1.88 1.57
CA MET A 185 -5.76 -0.48 1.26
C MET A 185 -6.28 -0.32 -0.18
N ILE A 186 -5.70 -1.07 -1.12
CA ILE A 186 -6.06 -1.01 -2.54
C ILE A 186 -7.47 -1.58 -2.76
N THR A 187 -7.80 -2.71 -2.12
CA THR A 187 -9.09 -3.39 -2.27
C THR A 187 -10.19 -2.85 -1.37
N SER A 188 -9.91 -1.84 -0.55
CA SER A 188 -10.93 -1.26 0.31
C SER A 188 -11.96 -0.45 -0.49
N ASP A 189 -13.23 -0.46 -0.05
CA ASP A 189 -14.31 0.30 -0.68
C ASP A 189 -14.01 1.81 -0.80
N ARG A 190 -13.11 2.32 0.04
CA ARG A 190 -12.72 3.74 0.06
C ARG A 190 -11.83 4.15 -1.10
N THR A 191 -11.12 3.21 -1.71
CA THR A 191 -10.09 3.49 -2.72
C THR A 191 -10.29 2.72 -4.00
N ASN A 192 -10.93 1.54 -3.94
CA ASN A 192 -11.04 0.63 -5.06
C ASN A 192 -11.75 1.28 -6.26
N GLU A 193 -12.90 1.91 -6.04
CA GLU A 193 -13.67 2.57 -7.09
C GLU A 193 -12.86 3.69 -7.77
N ALA A 194 -12.22 4.56 -6.99
CA ALA A 194 -11.36 5.63 -7.52
C ALA A 194 -10.16 5.09 -8.29
N ILE A 195 -9.56 3.99 -7.83
CA ILE A 195 -8.46 3.31 -8.51
C ILE A 195 -8.93 2.76 -9.86
N MET A 196 -10.07 2.07 -9.89
CA MET A 196 -10.61 1.49 -11.12
C MET A 196 -10.98 2.57 -12.13
N LEU A 197 -11.65 3.62 -11.70
CA LEU A 197 -11.99 4.76 -12.54
C LEU A 197 -10.73 5.40 -13.14
N ARG A 198 -9.69 5.59 -12.32
CA ARG A 198 -8.44 6.17 -12.78
C ARG A 198 -7.69 5.27 -13.76
N LEU A 199 -7.61 3.97 -13.49
CA LEU A 199 -6.97 3.01 -14.38
C LEU A 199 -7.67 3.01 -15.75
N ASN A 200 -9.01 2.97 -15.78
CA ASN A 200 -9.78 3.02 -17.00
C ASN A 200 -9.53 4.32 -17.79
N THR A 201 -9.63 5.46 -17.11
CA THR A 201 -9.44 6.78 -17.74
C THR A 201 -8.04 6.94 -18.31
N GLU A 202 -7.02 6.60 -17.55
CA GLU A 202 -5.63 6.76 -17.99
C GLU A 202 -5.25 5.75 -19.10
N THR A 203 -5.78 4.52 -19.04
CA THR A 203 -5.58 3.53 -20.09
C THR A 203 -6.23 3.98 -21.40
N SER A 204 -7.47 4.50 -21.36
CA SER A 204 -8.15 5.04 -22.54
C SER A 204 -7.38 6.20 -23.17
N LYS A 205 -6.89 7.14 -22.37
CA LYS A 205 -6.06 8.25 -22.86
C LYS A 205 -4.77 7.76 -23.54
N ARG A 206 -4.13 6.73 -23.00
CA ARG A 206 -2.91 6.16 -23.60
C ARG A 206 -3.19 5.45 -24.90
N LEU A 207 -4.29 4.70 -24.94
CA LEU A 207 -4.71 4.03 -26.16
C LEU A 207 -5.03 5.04 -27.27
N GLU A 208 -5.82 6.07 -26.96
CA GLU A 208 -6.12 7.15 -27.90
C GLU A 208 -4.87 7.85 -28.42
N HIS A 209 -3.91 8.16 -27.54
CA HIS A 209 -2.63 8.75 -27.90
C HIS A 209 -1.83 7.86 -28.88
N HIS A 210 -1.72 6.57 -28.58
CA HIS A 210 -0.99 5.64 -29.45
C HIS A 210 -1.71 5.37 -30.76
N MET A 211 -3.04 5.43 -30.76
CA MET A 211 -3.85 5.34 -31.98
C MET A 211 -3.60 6.52 -32.89
N LYS A 212 -3.76 7.75 -32.39
CA LYS A 212 -3.51 8.97 -33.17
C LYS A 212 -2.13 8.93 -33.80
N ARG A 213 -1.13 8.52 -33.03
CA ARG A 213 0.25 8.37 -33.52
C ARG A 213 0.40 7.28 -34.58
N ALA A 214 -0.34 6.17 -34.47
CA ALA A 214 -0.30 5.08 -35.44
C ALA A 214 -0.98 5.45 -36.77
N LEU A 215 -2.00 6.31 -36.70
CA LEU A 215 -2.74 6.83 -37.87
C LEU A 215 -2.12 8.11 -38.46
N GLY A 216 -1.03 8.62 -37.88
CA GLY A 216 -0.38 9.85 -38.36
C GLY A 216 -1.16 11.14 -38.07
N LEU A 217 -2.05 11.11 -37.04
CA LEU A 217 -2.88 12.22 -36.59
C LEU A 217 -2.26 12.97 -35.41
#